data_ac5e47826d23a379f7327d292093642b
#
_entry.id   ac5e47826d23a379f7327d292093642b
#
_cell.length_a   1.000
_cell.length_b   1.000
_cell.length_c   1.000
_cell.angle_alpha   90.00
_cell.angle_beta   90.00
_cell.angle_gamma   90.00
#
_symmetry.space_group_name_H-M   'P 1'
#
loop_
_entity.id
_entity.type
_entity.pdbx_description
1 polymer ?
#
loop_
_entity_poly.entity_id
_entity_poly.type
_entity_poly.pdbx_seq_one_letter_code
_entity_poly.pdbx_strand_id
1 'polypeptide(L)'
;MTLEITRLHLASLQGLDGGTWPVHGFVVTHPGGAVLVDTGVGGPQDVLDDWRVVNRSVADALAELDMSPADIDLVINTHLHFDHCGQNAVFKHAPFYVQRAELDRMRREAGELYDWFGFMDARFELLDGDAEVLSGLEVITTPGHTSGHQCVVVRSDSGAFDLLIGDAAYTPRQYADPLGPLPDGQASDVATWRDSVHRIRSLAPERVHFCHHTDVVHR
;
A
#
# COMPACT_ATOMS: atom_id res chain seq x y z
N MET A 1 -13.49 19.34 -5.14
CA MET A 1 -13.75 18.69 -3.83
C MET A 1 -12.42 18.21 -3.27
N THR A 2 -12.03 18.64 -2.06
CA THR A 2 -10.73 18.27 -1.51
C THR A 2 -10.84 16.88 -0.89
N LEU A 3 -10.09 15.91 -1.43
CA LEU A 3 -9.91 14.62 -0.80
C LEU A 3 -8.91 14.79 0.34
N GLU A 4 -9.17 14.20 1.50
CA GLU A 4 -8.30 14.27 2.66
C GLU A 4 -7.59 12.92 2.85
N ILE A 5 -6.27 12.98 3.07
CA ILE A 5 -5.43 11.80 3.35
C ILE A 5 -5.04 11.83 4.81
N THR A 6 -5.40 10.80 5.54
CA THR A 6 -4.98 10.59 6.93
C THR A 6 -4.12 9.35 7.03
N ARG A 7 -2.90 9.50 7.54
CA ARG A 7 -1.96 8.40 7.73
C ARG A 7 -2.26 7.67 9.03
N LEU A 8 -2.34 6.33 8.96
CA LEU A 8 -2.45 5.42 10.09
C LEU A 8 -1.08 4.78 10.38
N HIS A 9 -0.65 4.74 11.64
CA HIS A 9 0.47 3.90 12.05
C HIS A 9 -0.08 2.52 12.45
N LEU A 10 0.27 1.48 11.71
CA LEU A 10 -0.31 0.14 11.83
C LEU A 10 0.65 -0.87 12.46
N ALA A 11 1.96 -0.66 12.32
CA ALA A 11 2.97 -1.52 12.96
C ALA A 11 4.36 -0.86 12.93
N SER A 12 5.29 -1.50 13.62
CA SER A 12 6.73 -1.35 13.38
C SER A 12 7.34 -2.72 13.15
N LEU A 13 8.32 -2.82 12.26
CA LEU A 13 9.03 -4.06 11.96
C LEU A 13 10.54 -3.81 11.79
N GLN A 14 11.33 -4.88 11.81
CA GLN A 14 12.75 -4.79 11.50
C GLN A 14 12.93 -4.65 9.99
N GLY A 15 13.43 -3.50 9.52
CA GLY A 15 13.68 -3.26 8.11
C GLY A 15 14.86 -4.04 7.56
N LEU A 16 14.99 -4.08 6.23
CA LEU A 16 16.06 -4.77 5.51
C LEU A 16 17.46 -4.21 5.82
N ASP A 17 17.53 -2.97 6.31
CA ASP A 17 18.76 -2.31 6.76
C ASP A 17 19.11 -2.60 8.24
N GLY A 18 18.28 -3.42 8.91
CA GLY A 18 18.39 -3.75 10.33
C GLY A 18 17.83 -2.65 11.27
N GLY A 19 17.33 -1.54 10.72
CA GLY A 19 16.63 -0.50 11.47
C GLY A 19 15.19 -0.89 11.81
N THR A 20 14.49 -0.04 12.55
CA THR A 20 13.05 -0.17 12.79
C THR A 20 12.29 0.69 11.79
N TRP A 21 11.43 0.05 11.00
CA TRP A 21 10.59 0.73 10.01
C TRP A 21 9.14 0.80 10.50
N PRO A 22 8.46 1.94 10.32
CA PRO A 22 7.02 2.00 10.51
C PRO A 22 6.32 1.25 9.37
N VAL A 23 5.09 0.81 9.64
CA VAL A 23 4.13 0.38 8.61
C VAL A 23 2.94 1.31 8.67
N HIS A 24 2.67 2.01 7.57
CA HIS A 24 1.57 2.94 7.46
C HIS A 24 0.54 2.44 6.44
N GLY A 25 -0.74 2.57 6.80
CA GLY A 25 -1.84 2.64 5.86
C GLY A 25 -2.38 4.06 5.76
N PHE A 26 -3.33 4.30 4.86
CA PHE A 26 -3.89 5.64 4.67
C PHE A 26 -5.40 5.57 4.50
N VAL A 27 -6.13 6.42 5.25
CA VAL A 27 -7.54 6.68 4.98
C VAL A 27 -7.63 7.85 4.01
N VAL A 28 -8.36 7.67 2.91
CA VAL A 28 -8.73 8.75 1.99
C VAL A 28 -10.22 9.01 2.17
N THR A 29 -10.54 10.17 2.71
CA THR A 29 -11.94 10.62 2.82
C THR A 29 -12.40 11.14 1.47
N HIS A 30 -13.40 10.48 0.90
CA HIS A 30 -13.97 10.77 -0.41
C HIS A 30 -15.49 10.90 -0.29
N PRO A 31 -16.15 11.78 -1.06
CA PRO A 31 -17.62 11.91 -1.02
C PRO A 31 -18.38 10.66 -1.44
N GLY A 32 -17.73 9.77 -2.19
CA GLY A 32 -18.26 8.46 -2.56
C GLY A 32 -18.01 7.38 -1.51
N GLY A 33 -17.43 7.72 -0.35
CA GLY A 33 -17.15 6.78 0.74
C GLY A 33 -15.71 6.86 1.26
N ALA A 34 -15.43 6.27 2.40
CA ALA A 34 -14.09 6.19 2.97
C ALA A 34 -13.29 5.03 2.33
N VAL A 35 -12.08 5.35 1.89
CA VAL A 35 -11.17 4.40 1.25
C VAL A 35 -9.99 4.12 2.17
N LEU A 36 -9.69 2.86 2.41
CA LEU A 36 -8.46 2.47 3.11
C LEU A 36 -7.43 1.98 2.09
N VAL A 37 -6.23 2.56 2.12
CA VAL A 37 -5.08 2.09 1.34
C VAL A 37 -4.15 1.34 2.27
N ASP A 38 -4.01 0.05 2.02
CA ASP A 38 -3.32 -0.96 2.82
C ASP A 38 -3.87 -1.13 4.25
N THR A 39 -3.89 -2.37 4.73
CA THR A 39 -4.54 -2.74 5.99
C THR A 39 -3.56 -3.07 7.11
N GLY A 40 -2.25 -3.05 6.82
CA GLY A 40 -1.20 -3.32 7.80
C GLY A 40 -0.83 -4.79 7.91
N VAL A 41 -0.15 -5.10 9.00
CA VAL A 41 0.55 -6.37 9.20
C VAL A 41 -0.38 -7.48 9.71
N GLY A 42 -0.22 -8.65 9.14
CA GLY A 42 -0.83 -9.90 9.61
C GLY A 42 -0.14 -11.09 8.97
N GLY A 43 -0.49 -12.28 9.41
CA GLY A 43 0.08 -13.52 8.88
C GLY A 43 0.48 -14.51 9.97
N PRO A 44 1.18 -15.61 9.59
CA PRO A 44 1.65 -16.60 10.53
C PRO A 44 2.63 -16.03 11.57
N GLN A 45 2.60 -16.55 12.79
CA GLN A 45 3.37 -16.01 13.90
C GLN A 45 4.89 -16.07 13.66
N ASP A 46 5.38 -17.11 13.02
CA ASP A 46 6.79 -17.25 12.65
C ASP A 46 7.27 -16.12 11.72
N VAL A 47 6.45 -15.71 10.74
CA VAL A 47 6.75 -14.56 9.89
C VAL A 47 6.79 -13.27 10.72
N LEU A 48 5.84 -13.07 11.63
CA LEU A 48 5.80 -11.89 12.49
C LEU A 48 7.02 -11.83 13.43
N ASP A 49 7.45 -12.98 13.95
CA ASP A 49 8.61 -13.09 14.84
C ASP A 49 9.92 -12.81 14.07
N ASP A 50 10.07 -13.35 12.86
CA ASP A 50 11.25 -13.15 12.00
C ASP A 50 11.47 -11.66 11.67
N TRP A 51 10.39 -10.93 11.41
CA TRP A 51 10.41 -9.50 11.14
C TRP A 51 10.32 -8.64 12.41
N ARG A 52 10.29 -9.27 13.60
CA ARG A 52 10.16 -8.59 14.92
C ARG A 52 9.03 -7.57 14.94
N VAL A 53 7.88 -7.98 14.44
CA VAL A 53 6.73 -7.10 14.29
C VAL A 53 6.19 -6.66 15.65
N VAL A 54 6.04 -5.35 15.82
CA VAL A 54 5.19 -4.77 16.87
C VAL A 54 3.93 -4.29 16.19
N ASN A 55 2.90 -5.13 16.25
CA ASN A 55 1.66 -4.95 15.50
C ASN A 55 0.66 -4.07 16.23
N ARG A 56 -0.18 -3.40 15.46
CA ARG A 56 -1.34 -2.64 15.91
C ARG A 56 -2.57 -3.08 15.11
N SER A 57 -3.70 -3.26 15.80
CA SER A 57 -4.97 -3.50 15.12
C SER A 57 -5.35 -2.29 14.26
N VAL A 58 -5.72 -2.53 12.99
CA VAL A 58 -6.23 -1.47 12.12
C VAL A 58 -7.53 -0.85 12.68
N ALA A 59 -8.33 -1.64 13.41
CA ALA A 59 -9.52 -1.14 14.08
C ALA A 59 -9.17 -0.13 15.20
N ASP A 60 -8.10 -0.38 15.98
CA ASP A 60 -7.65 0.57 16.99
C ASP A 60 -7.05 1.85 16.36
N ALA A 61 -6.39 1.70 15.20
CA ALA A 61 -5.88 2.86 14.48
C ALA A 61 -7.02 3.72 13.89
N LEU A 62 -8.07 3.11 13.37
CA LEU A 62 -9.28 3.81 12.88
C LEU A 62 -10.04 4.48 14.03
N ALA A 63 -10.10 3.85 15.21
CA ALA A 63 -10.78 4.42 16.37
C ALA A 63 -10.17 5.77 16.84
N GLU A 64 -8.88 6.03 16.58
CA GLU A 64 -8.27 7.34 16.84
C GLU A 64 -8.80 8.46 15.92
N LEU A 65 -9.45 8.08 14.82
CA LEU A 65 -10.11 8.99 13.89
C LEU A 65 -11.64 9.03 14.10
N ASP A 66 -12.12 8.51 15.24
CA ASP A 66 -13.55 8.30 15.51
C ASP A 66 -14.24 7.43 14.43
N MET A 67 -13.48 6.51 13.80
CA MET A 67 -13.94 5.57 12.77
C MET A 67 -13.90 4.13 13.26
N SER A 68 -14.71 3.30 12.65
CA SER A 68 -14.68 1.84 12.80
C SER A 68 -14.37 1.16 11.46
N PRO A 69 -14.01 -0.12 11.42
CA PRO A 69 -13.85 -0.84 10.16
C PRO A 69 -15.10 -0.80 9.26
N ALA A 70 -16.30 -0.72 9.86
CA ALA A 70 -17.57 -0.67 9.11
C ALA A 70 -17.76 0.64 8.32
N ASP A 71 -17.00 1.69 8.65
CA ASP A 71 -17.05 2.97 7.95
C ASP A 71 -16.16 2.99 6.69
N ILE A 72 -15.38 1.92 6.44
CA ILE A 72 -14.55 1.79 5.24
C ILE A 72 -15.40 1.12 4.14
N ASP A 73 -15.62 1.83 3.04
CA ASP A 73 -16.44 1.38 1.92
C ASP A 73 -15.68 0.52 0.91
N LEU A 74 -14.37 0.75 0.75
CA LEU A 74 -13.49 -0.05 -0.10
C LEU A 74 -12.04 0.00 0.38
N VAL A 75 -11.27 -1.01 0.00
CA VAL A 75 -9.84 -1.13 0.29
C VAL A 75 -9.07 -1.15 -1.03
N ILE A 76 -7.98 -0.40 -1.11
CA ILE A 76 -6.99 -0.52 -2.18
C ILE A 76 -5.73 -1.14 -1.58
N ASN A 77 -5.32 -2.33 -2.04
CA ASN A 77 -4.02 -2.86 -1.69
C ASN A 77 -2.99 -2.42 -2.73
N THR A 78 -1.91 -1.79 -2.28
CA THR A 78 -0.79 -1.44 -3.16
C THR A 78 -0.15 -2.70 -3.73
N HIS A 79 -0.05 -3.74 -2.91
CA HIS A 79 0.34 -5.10 -3.26
C HIS A 79 -0.07 -6.05 -2.11
N LEU A 80 0.24 -7.34 -2.24
CA LEU A 80 -0.23 -8.37 -1.30
C LEU A 80 0.91 -8.98 -0.48
N HIS A 81 1.85 -8.17 0.06
CA HIS A 81 2.73 -8.62 1.13
C HIS A 81 2.02 -8.54 2.49
N PHE A 82 2.54 -9.32 3.44
CA PHE A 82 1.94 -9.54 4.76
C PHE A 82 1.76 -8.24 5.57
N ASP A 83 2.56 -7.24 5.31
CA ASP A 83 2.55 -5.94 5.98
C ASP A 83 1.68 -4.88 5.31
N HIS A 84 1.10 -5.18 4.15
CA HIS A 84 0.14 -4.33 3.42
C HIS A 84 -1.28 -4.88 3.41
N CYS A 85 -1.45 -6.19 3.32
CA CYS A 85 -2.76 -6.82 3.23
C CYS A 85 -3.12 -7.71 4.44
N GLY A 86 -2.26 -7.75 5.47
CA GLY A 86 -2.34 -8.70 6.56
C GLY A 86 -3.59 -8.62 7.43
N GLN A 87 -4.28 -7.47 7.42
CA GLN A 87 -5.55 -7.32 8.15
C GLN A 87 -6.76 -7.16 7.22
N ASN A 88 -6.66 -7.56 5.94
CA ASN A 88 -7.77 -7.49 4.99
C ASN A 88 -9.05 -8.17 5.51
N ALA A 89 -8.95 -9.27 6.26
CA ALA A 89 -10.10 -9.99 6.81
C ALA A 89 -11.01 -9.16 7.74
N VAL A 90 -10.50 -8.05 8.28
CA VAL A 90 -11.29 -7.09 9.07
C VAL A 90 -12.32 -6.38 8.19
N PHE A 91 -12.04 -6.24 6.88
CA PHE A 91 -12.85 -5.50 5.90
C PHE A 91 -13.58 -6.42 4.91
N LYS A 92 -13.96 -7.64 5.31
CA LYS A 92 -14.63 -8.61 4.43
C LYS A 92 -15.95 -8.11 3.81
N HIS A 93 -16.54 -7.04 4.36
CA HIS A 93 -17.73 -6.38 3.81
C HIS A 93 -17.40 -5.46 2.62
N ALA A 94 -16.15 -5.00 2.49
CA ALA A 94 -15.67 -4.08 1.45
C ALA A 94 -15.03 -4.82 0.28
N PRO A 95 -15.05 -4.28 -0.96
CA PRO A 95 -14.26 -4.78 -2.06
C PRO A 95 -12.78 -4.39 -1.92
N PHE A 96 -11.87 -5.26 -2.43
CA PHE A 96 -10.44 -5.05 -2.47
C PHE A 96 -9.97 -4.80 -3.89
N TYR A 97 -9.49 -3.60 -4.16
CA TYR A 97 -8.93 -3.24 -5.47
C TYR A 97 -7.46 -3.59 -5.53
N VAL A 98 -7.10 -4.47 -6.46
CA VAL A 98 -5.74 -4.98 -6.63
C VAL A 98 -5.47 -5.30 -8.10
N GLN A 99 -4.22 -5.19 -8.54
CA GLN A 99 -3.87 -5.64 -9.88
C GLN A 99 -4.03 -7.15 -10.01
N ARG A 100 -4.59 -7.61 -11.13
CA ARG A 100 -4.72 -9.05 -11.44
C ARG A 100 -3.37 -9.77 -11.36
N ALA A 101 -2.32 -9.13 -11.90
CA ALA A 101 -0.96 -9.66 -11.84
C ALA A 101 -0.48 -9.94 -10.42
N GLU A 102 -0.91 -9.12 -9.44
CA GLU A 102 -0.56 -9.30 -8.02
C GLU A 102 -1.26 -10.50 -7.40
N LEU A 103 -2.57 -10.61 -7.60
CA LEU A 103 -3.34 -11.73 -7.08
C LEU A 103 -2.86 -13.05 -7.71
N ASP A 104 -2.57 -13.06 -9.01
CA ASP A 104 -2.05 -14.24 -9.70
C ASP A 104 -0.64 -14.62 -9.23
N ARG A 105 0.22 -13.64 -8.90
CA ARG A 105 1.53 -13.88 -8.27
C ARG A 105 1.34 -14.57 -6.93
N MET A 106 0.51 -14.00 -6.06
CA MET A 106 0.30 -14.54 -4.72
C MET A 106 -0.32 -15.93 -4.74
N ARG A 107 -1.24 -16.23 -5.64
CA ARG A 107 -1.79 -17.57 -5.82
C ARG A 107 -0.73 -18.61 -6.20
N ARG A 108 0.31 -18.20 -6.95
CA ARG A 108 1.42 -19.09 -7.32
C ARG A 108 2.45 -19.28 -6.21
N GLU A 109 2.74 -18.20 -5.46
CA GLU A 109 3.87 -18.14 -4.53
C GLU A 109 3.48 -18.48 -3.08
N ALA A 110 2.30 -18.05 -2.64
CA ALA A 110 1.91 -18.15 -1.25
C ALA A 110 1.44 -19.55 -0.81
N GLY A 111 1.03 -20.44 -1.76
CA GLY A 111 0.54 -21.77 -1.40
C GLY A 111 -0.52 -21.73 -0.31
N GLU A 112 -0.25 -22.40 0.82
CA GLU A 112 -1.16 -22.42 1.99
C GLU A 112 -1.27 -21.06 2.70
N LEU A 113 -0.27 -20.17 2.55
CA LEU A 113 -0.31 -18.82 3.12
C LEU A 113 -1.34 -17.92 2.42
N TYR A 114 -1.90 -18.36 1.30
CA TYR A 114 -2.96 -17.63 0.61
C TYR A 114 -4.18 -17.37 1.49
N ASP A 115 -4.49 -18.28 2.42
CA ASP A 115 -5.74 -18.24 3.19
C ASP A 115 -5.87 -17.03 4.13
N TRP A 116 -4.78 -16.41 4.58
CA TRP A 116 -4.86 -15.29 5.50
C TRP A 116 -5.20 -13.94 4.84
N PHE A 117 -4.96 -13.78 3.53
CA PHE A 117 -5.41 -12.61 2.77
C PHE A 117 -6.48 -12.97 1.72
N GLY A 118 -6.51 -14.21 1.24
CA GLY A 118 -7.53 -14.78 0.36
C GLY A 118 -8.64 -15.50 1.12
N PHE A 119 -9.10 -14.91 2.25
CA PHE A 119 -10.13 -15.49 3.11
C PHE A 119 -11.45 -15.74 2.38
N MET A 120 -12.28 -16.63 2.95
CA MET A 120 -13.61 -16.92 2.43
C MET A 120 -14.43 -15.63 2.29
N ASP A 121 -15.07 -15.45 1.14
CA ASP A 121 -15.88 -14.29 0.77
C ASP A 121 -15.08 -13.01 0.46
N ALA A 122 -13.75 -13.05 0.36
CA ALA A 122 -12.96 -11.91 -0.12
C ALA A 122 -13.39 -11.50 -1.54
N ARG A 123 -13.82 -10.25 -1.70
CA ARG A 123 -14.25 -9.70 -2.99
C ARG A 123 -13.15 -8.87 -3.61
N PHE A 124 -12.37 -9.46 -4.52
CA PHE A 124 -11.33 -8.77 -5.26
C PHE A 124 -11.89 -8.14 -6.54
N GLU A 125 -11.78 -6.81 -6.64
CA GLU A 125 -11.98 -6.04 -7.87
C GLU A 125 -10.62 -5.96 -8.59
N LEU A 126 -10.49 -6.78 -9.66
CA LEU A 126 -9.22 -6.96 -10.34
C LEU A 126 -9.01 -5.89 -11.42
N LEU A 127 -7.90 -5.19 -11.30
CA LEU A 127 -7.49 -4.16 -12.23
C LEU A 127 -6.43 -4.70 -13.20
N ASP A 128 -6.46 -4.19 -14.44
CA ASP A 128 -5.54 -4.54 -15.52
C ASP A 128 -4.89 -3.25 -16.05
N GLY A 129 -3.98 -2.67 -15.28
CA GLY A 129 -3.32 -1.40 -15.60
C GLY A 129 -3.76 -0.23 -14.74
N ASP A 130 -3.48 0.99 -15.20
CA ASP A 130 -3.92 2.21 -14.54
C ASP A 130 -5.44 2.34 -14.59
N ALA A 131 -6.06 2.78 -13.49
CA ALA A 131 -7.52 2.87 -13.40
C ALA A 131 -7.97 3.97 -12.43
N GLU A 132 -9.07 4.63 -12.73
CA GLU A 132 -9.80 5.45 -11.77
C GLU A 132 -10.73 4.56 -10.96
N VAL A 133 -10.55 4.56 -9.63
CA VAL A 133 -11.36 3.78 -8.67
C VAL A 133 -12.58 4.58 -8.23
N LEU A 134 -12.36 5.84 -7.90
CA LEU A 134 -13.38 6.87 -7.63
C LEU A 134 -12.93 8.17 -8.29
N SER A 135 -13.84 9.11 -8.48
CA SER A 135 -13.48 10.40 -9.10
C SER A 135 -12.34 11.11 -8.36
N GLY A 136 -11.19 11.28 -9.02
CA GLY A 136 -9.98 11.85 -8.45
C GLY A 136 -9.16 10.90 -7.57
N LEU A 137 -9.55 9.64 -7.47
CA LEU A 137 -8.79 8.58 -6.81
C LEU A 137 -8.42 7.51 -7.85
N GLU A 138 -7.17 7.48 -8.23
CA GLU A 138 -6.65 6.60 -9.27
C GLU A 138 -5.60 5.64 -8.72
N VAL A 139 -5.42 4.52 -9.39
CA VAL A 139 -4.24 3.66 -9.20
C VAL A 139 -3.39 3.71 -10.46
N ILE A 140 -2.08 3.66 -10.28
CA ILE A 140 -1.11 3.54 -11.37
C ILE A 140 -0.22 2.35 -11.12
N THR A 141 -0.02 1.53 -12.16
CA THR A 141 0.85 0.35 -12.05
C THR A 141 2.31 0.76 -11.87
N THR A 142 2.97 0.15 -10.92
CA THR A 142 4.38 0.40 -10.61
C THR A 142 5.08 -0.93 -10.28
N PRO A 143 5.12 -1.87 -11.26
CA PRO A 143 5.72 -3.18 -11.04
C PRO A 143 7.22 -3.08 -10.74
N GLY A 144 7.75 -4.14 -10.12
CA GLY A 144 9.17 -4.28 -9.84
C GLY A 144 9.46 -4.67 -8.41
N HIS A 145 8.84 -4.03 -7.40
CA HIS A 145 8.81 -4.58 -6.04
C HIS A 145 8.10 -5.94 -6.07
N THR A 146 6.87 -5.95 -6.52
CA THR A 146 6.16 -7.14 -7.02
C THR A 146 5.71 -6.93 -8.46
N SER A 147 5.29 -8.00 -9.14
CA SER A 147 4.83 -7.90 -10.54
C SER A 147 3.51 -7.14 -10.69
N GLY A 148 2.71 -7.04 -9.64
CA GLY A 148 1.41 -6.36 -9.66
C GLY A 148 1.34 -5.17 -8.70
N HIS A 149 2.47 -4.64 -8.24
CA HIS A 149 2.50 -3.45 -7.38
C HIS A 149 1.85 -2.25 -8.08
N GLN A 150 1.11 -1.44 -7.30
CA GLN A 150 0.48 -0.19 -7.74
C GLN A 150 0.65 0.91 -6.68
N CYS A 151 0.74 2.15 -7.14
CA CYS A 151 0.63 3.35 -6.30
C CYS A 151 -0.78 3.92 -6.38
N VAL A 152 -1.18 4.71 -5.37
CA VAL A 152 -2.46 5.41 -5.36
C VAL A 152 -2.23 6.91 -5.56
N VAL A 153 -2.97 7.50 -6.50
CA VAL A 153 -2.97 8.93 -6.83
C VAL A 153 -4.23 9.55 -6.26
N VAL A 154 -4.07 10.60 -5.46
CA VAL A 154 -5.18 11.35 -4.85
C VAL A 154 -5.16 12.76 -5.41
N ARG A 155 -6.10 13.09 -6.30
CA ARG A 155 -6.14 14.40 -7.00
C ARG A 155 -6.92 15.44 -6.24
N SER A 156 -6.41 16.66 -6.25
CA SER A 156 -7.14 17.84 -5.82
C SER A 156 -7.92 18.48 -6.99
N ASP A 157 -8.85 19.36 -6.69
CA ASP A 157 -9.58 20.15 -7.71
C ASP A 157 -8.68 21.05 -8.57
N SER A 158 -7.48 21.38 -8.11
CA SER A 158 -6.51 22.16 -8.87
C SER A 158 -5.78 21.35 -9.94
N GLY A 159 -5.96 20.02 -9.94
CA GLY A 159 -5.21 19.09 -10.78
C GLY A 159 -3.87 18.66 -10.19
N ALA A 160 -3.43 19.27 -9.09
CA ALA A 160 -2.32 18.75 -8.30
C ALA A 160 -2.73 17.42 -7.64
N PHE A 161 -1.76 16.57 -7.33
CA PHE A 161 -2.06 15.29 -6.69
C PHE A 161 -0.99 14.84 -5.71
N ASP A 162 -1.43 14.07 -4.75
CA ASP A 162 -0.59 13.33 -3.82
C ASP A 162 -0.42 11.89 -4.29
N LEU A 163 0.72 11.30 -3.98
CA LEU A 163 1.05 9.92 -4.29
C LEU A 163 1.25 9.12 -3.00
N LEU A 164 0.44 8.08 -2.81
CA LEU A 164 0.68 7.04 -1.82
C LEU A 164 1.50 5.95 -2.52
N ILE A 165 2.80 5.91 -2.19
CA ILE A 165 3.78 5.24 -3.07
C ILE A 165 3.88 3.72 -2.85
N GLY A 166 3.32 3.20 -1.72
CA GLY A 166 3.53 1.81 -1.32
C GLY A 166 5.02 1.48 -1.23
N ASP A 167 5.40 0.35 -1.79
CA ASP A 167 6.76 -0.17 -1.80
C ASP A 167 7.53 0.10 -3.11
N ALA A 168 7.01 0.99 -3.96
CA ALA A 168 7.81 1.52 -5.06
C ALA A 168 9.04 2.29 -4.56
N ALA A 169 9.01 2.83 -3.34
CA ALA A 169 10.19 3.26 -2.60
C ALA A 169 9.89 3.25 -1.09
N TYR A 170 10.80 2.72 -0.27
CA TYR A 170 10.64 2.70 1.18
C TYR A 170 10.98 4.04 1.83
N THR A 171 11.87 4.82 1.21
CA THR A 171 12.39 6.06 1.79
C THR A 171 12.44 7.20 0.77
N PRO A 172 12.42 8.47 1.25
CA PRO A 172 12.65 9.64 0.39
C PRO A 172 13.94 9.56 -0.43
N ARG A 173 14.99 8.96 0.13
CA ARG A 173 16.27 8.79 -0.56
C ARG A 173 16.15 7.86 -1.77
N GLN A 174 15.48 6.72 -1.63
CA GLN A 174 15.28 5.77 -2.73
C GLN A 174 14.40 6.38 -3.83
N TYR A 175 13.37 7.12 -3.44
CA TYR A 175 12.55 7.87 -4.39
C TYR A 175 13.36 8.92 -5.14
N ALA A 176 14.25 9.64 -4.47
CA ALA A 176 15.07 10.70 -5.08
C ALA A 176 16.18 10.12 -5.99
N ASP A 177 16.78 8.99 -5.62
CA ASP A 177 17.87 8.33 -6.36
C ASP A 177 17.57 6.84 -6.60
N PRO A 178 16.77 6.52 -7.65
CA PRO A 178 16.42 5.14 -7.98
C PRO A 178 17.59 4.33 -8.57
N LEU A 179 18.71 4.99 -8.89
CA LEU A 179 19.93 4.32 -9.35
C LEU A 179 20.88 3.97 -8.20
N GLY A 180 20.60 4.47 -7.01
CA GLY A 180 21.35 4.17 -5.80
C GLY A 180 21.27 2.69 -5.39
N PRO A 181 21.99 2.31 -4.33
CA PRO A 181 21.96 0.94 -3.81
C PRO A 181 20.56 0.60 -3.29
N LEU A 182 20.11 -0.61 -3.63
CA LEU A 182 18.89 -1.23 -3.15
C LEU A 182 19.23 -2.34 -2.15
N PRO A 183 18.52 -2.44 -1.02
CA PRO A 183 18.59 -3.62 -0.18
C PRO A 183 18.15 -4.89 -0.93
N ASP A 184 18.78 -6.02 -0.60
CA ASP A 184 18.36 -7.31 -1.13
C ASP A 184 16.91 -7.59 -0.73
N GLY A 185 16.12 -8.09 -1.67
CA GLY A 185 14.69 -8.40 -1.45
C GLY A 185 13.72 -7.23 -1.64
N GLN A 186 14.21 -5.98 -1.83
CA GLN A 186 13.32 -4.85 -2.06
C GLN A 186 12.60 -4.89 -3.42
N ALA A 187 13.16 -5.51 -4.42
CA ALA A 187 12.55 -5.63 -5.74
C ALA A 187 12.73 -7.02 -6.31
N SER A 188 11.66 -7.62 -6.80
CA SER A 188 11.70 -8.88 -7.54
C SER A 188 12.31 -8.71 -8.94
N ASP A 189 12.19 -7.51 -9.50
CA ASP A 189 12.82 -7.07 -10.76
C ASP A 189 13.32 -5.63 -10.63
N VAL A 190 14.62 -5.48 -10.44
CA VAL A 190 15.28 -4.18 -10.20
C VAL A 190 15.17 -3.24 -11.40
N ALA A 191 15.23 -3.77 -12.64
CA ALA A 191 15.13 -2.95 -13.84
C ALA A 191 13.73 -2.35 -13.98
N THR A 192 12.72 -3.20 -13.89
CA THR A 192 11.31 -2.79 -13.91
C THR A 192 10.98 -1.85 -12.74
N TRP A 193 11.52 -2.10 -11.54
CA TRP A 193 11.37 -1.22 -10.39
C TRP A 193 11.91 0.19 -10.67
N ARG A 194 13.11 0.29 -11.24
CA ARG A 194 13.70 1.58 -11.61
C ARG A 194 12.86 2.35 -12.61
N ASP A 195 12.34 1.67 -13.62
CA ASP A 195 11.46 2.27 -14.62
C ASP A 195 10.17 2.79 -13.97
N SER A 196 9.59 2.02 -13.04
CA SER A 196 8.43 2.44 -12.26
C SER A 196 8.71 3.69 -11.42
N VAL A 197 9.83 3.74 -10.69
CA VAL A 197 10.20 4.93 -9.90
C VAL A 197 10.46 6.15 -10.81
N HIS A 198 11.13 5.96 -11.95
CA HIS A 198 11.31 7.04 -12.93
C HIS A 198 9.98 7.55 -13.46
N ARG A 199 9.05 6.64 -13.78
CA ARG A 199 7.70 7.00 -14.24
C ARG A 199 6.97 7.86 -13.22
N ILE A 200 6.85 7.43 -11.95
CA ILE A 200 6.10 8.18 -10.94
C ILE A 200 6.75 9.53 -10.62
N ARG A 201 8.07 9.64 -10.67
CA ARG A 201 8.78 10.93 -10.54
C ARG A 201 8.48 11.88 -11.68
N SER A 202 8.37 11.36 -12.91
CA SER A 202 8.04 12.18 -14.09
C SER A 202 6.63 12.75 -14.06
N LEU A 203 5.71 12.13 -13.31
CA LEU A 203 4.36 12.65 -13.07
C LEU A 203 4.37 13.89 -12.16
N ALA A 204 5.47 14.12 -11.43
CA ALA A 204 5.68 15.27 -10.57
C ALA A 204 4.57 15.50 -9.51
N PRO A 205 4.32 14.49 -8.62
CA PRO A 205 3.36 14.63 -7.53
C PRO A 205 3.71 15.83 -6.64
N GLU A 206 2.69 16.48 -6.05
CA GLU A 206 2.88 17.58 -5.09
C GLU A 206 3.43 17.05 -3.77
N ARG A 207 2.90 15.92 -3.30
CA ARG A 207 3.38 15.22 -2.10
C ARG A 207 3.53 13.71 -2.37
N VAL A 208 4.55 13.11 -1.75
CA VAL A 208 4.76 11.66 -1.78
C VAL A 208 4.75 11.14 -0.35
N HIS A 209 3.86 10.20 -0.06
CA HIS A 209 3.68 9.55 1.23
C HIS A 209 4.22 8.13 1.17
N PHE A 210 4.98 7.72 2.18
CA PHE A 210 5.66 6.44 2.26
C PHE A 210 4.99 5.51 3.28
N CYS A 211 4.95 4.21 2.98
CA CYS A 211 4.52 3.20 3.92
C CYS A 211 5.56 2.99 5.04
N HIS A 212 6.85 2.93 4.69
CA HIS A 212 7.94 2.61 5.62
C HIS A 212 8.76 3.82 6.07
N HIS A 213 8.24 5.05 5.90
CA HIS A 213 8.92 6.27 6.35
C HIS A 213 7.93 7.31 6.84
N THR A 214 8.36 8.11 7.84
CA THR A 214 7.49 9.15 8.44
C THR A 214 7.49 10.45 7.65
N ASP A 215 8.52 10.73 6.88
CA ASP A 215 8.60 11.97 6.10
C ASP A 215 7.64 11.92 4.90
N VAL A 216 7.23 13.11 4.49
CA VAL A 216 6.50 13.37 3.24
C VAL A 216 7.42 14.21 2.35
N VAL A 217 7.63 13.76 1.12
CA VAL A 217 8.38 14.56 0.13
C VAL A 217 7.43 15.55 -0.52
N HIS A 218 7.83 16.80 -0.55
CA HIS A 218 7.13 17.90 -1.21
C HIS A 218 7.90 18.34 -2.46
N ARG A 219 7.17 18.67 -3.52
CA ARG A 219 7.74 19.24 -4.76
C ARG A 219 8.18 20.69 -4.57
#